data_9555ea0143283bc3c772a747a61d283e
#
_entry.id   9555ea0143283bc3c772a747a61d283e
#
_cell.length_a   1.000
_cell.length_b   1.000
_cell.length_c   1.000
_cell.angle_alpha   90.00
_cell.angle_beta   90.00
_cell.angle_gamma   90.00
#
_symmetry.space_group_name_H-M   'P 1'
#
loop_
_entity.id
_entity.type
_entity.pdbx_description
1 polymer ?
#
loop_
_entity_poly.entity_id
_entity_poly.type
_entity_poly.pdbx_seq_one_letter_code
_entity_poly.pdbx_strand_id
1 'polypeptide(L)'
;LLFPFISFSQDSLNMSLLGYVDYPNTNGIDIWGWVDSSGNEFAIVGLRDGVSVVDVTDPSNPDEKFFIADIYSVWRDIKTWNNYAYVTTESDTGILIIDLNDMTGSTYWHVKDFISYNLNDTLHIEAAHNLFIYENGYAYIFGASNPPGYAAPPNGAIILDLNASSINPTYVGNWNSHYIHDGMVRNDTLWAACVYYGSAFFIDVSD
;
A
#
# COMPACT_ATOMS: atom_id res chain seq x y z
N LEU A 1 8.56 40.35 -36.99
CA LEU A 1 8.98 39.69 -35.74
C LEU A 1 7.78 38.93 -35.18
N LEU A 2 7.77 37.59 -35.29
CA LEU A 2 6.82 36.72 -34.62
C LEU A 2 7.39 36.45 -33.22
N PHE A 3 6.72 36.89 -32.19
CA PHE A 3 6.97 36.44 -30.81
C PHE A 3 6.25 35.08 -30.61
N PRO A 4 6.94 34.03 -30.16
CA PRO A 4 6.24 32.82 -29.78
C PRO A 4 5.42 33.13 -28.50
N PHE A 5 4.10 33.00 -28.60
CA PHE A 5 3.25 32.91 -27.43
C PHE A 5 3.51 31.60 -26.73
N ILE A 6 4.22 31.60 -25.62
CA ILE A 6 4.27 30.46 -24.72
C ILE A 6 2.96 30.50 -23.94
N SER A 7 2.00 29.71 -24.35
CA SER A 7 0.77 29.47 -23.60
C SER A 7 1.09 28.46 -22.51
N PHE A 8 1.16 28.89 -21.27
CA PHE A 8 1.06 27.99 -20.13
C PHE A 8 -0.43 27.71 -19.92
N SER A 9 -0.88 26.57 -20.38
CA SER A 9 -2.22 26.05 -20.04
C SER A 9 -2.15 25.49 -18.64
N GLN A 10 -2.39 26.32 -17.65
CA GLN A 10 -2.73 25.90 -16.29
C GLN A 10 -4.17 26.35 -16.02
N ASP A 11 -5.12 25.56 -16.53
CA ASP A 11 -6.52 25.73 -16.14
C ASP A 11 -6.76 24.97 -14.83
N SER A 12 -6.59 25.66 -13.71
CA SER A 12 -7.06 25.20 -12.40
C SER A 12 -8.43 25.79 -12.13
N LEU A 13 -9.49 25.04 -12.41
CA LEU A 13 -10.85 25.44 -12.06
C LEU A 13 -11.14 25.07 -10.60
N ASN A 14 -11.29 26.08 -9.72
CA ASN A 14 -11.57 25.91 -8.29
C ASN A 14 -10.52 25.09 -7.52
N MET A 15 -9.27 25.06 -8.00
CA MET A 15 -8.14 24.43 -7.32
C MET A 15 -6.94 25.37 -7.31
N SER A 16 -6.15 25.31 -6.24
CA SER A 16 -4.87 26.01 -6.15
C SER A 16 -3.82 25.07 -5.57
N LEU A 17 -2.61 25.10 -6.14
CA LEU A 17 -1.48 24.39 -5.56
C LEU A 17 -1.09 25.10 -4.27
N LEU A 18 -1.08 24.39 -3.14
CA LEU A 18 -0.68 24.95 -1.84
C LEU A 18 0.80 24.74 -1.57
N GLY A 19 1.34 23.55 -1.87
CA GLY A 19 2.75 23.21 -1.69
C GLY A 19 3.11 21.96 -2.49
N TYR A 20 4.38 21.61 -2.48
CA TYR A 20 4.87 20.37 -3.09
C TYR A 20 6.16 19.90 -2.42
N VAL A 21 6.44 18.61 -2.52
CA VAL A 21 7.76 18.01 -2.23
C VAL A 21 8.28 17.43 -3.52
N ASP A 22 9.56 17.70 -3.83
CA ASP A 22 10.21 17.19 -5.03
C ASP A 22 11.13 16.02 -4.70
N TYR A 23 11.10 14.99 -5.52
CA TYR A 23 11.96 13.80 -5.44
C TYR A 23 12.79 13.68 -6.74
N PRO A 24 13.83 14.51 -6.92
CA PRO A 24 14.49 14.68 -8.22
C PRO A 24 15.23 13.44 -8.72
N ASN A 25 15.54 12.48 -7.85
CA ASN A 25 16.32 11.29 -8.18
C ASN A 25 15.49 10.01 -8.28
N THR A 26 14.20 10.08 -8.02
CA THR A 26 13.29 8.94 -8.05
C THR A 26 11.92 9.34 -8.58
N ASN A 27 10.99 8.41 -8.68
CA ASN A 27 9.64 8.71 -9.14
C ASN A 27 8.62 8.26 -8.09
N GLY A 28 7.57 9.05 -7.91
CA GLY A 28 6.38 8.68 -7.15
C GLY A 28 5.63 7.54 -7.85
N ILE A 29 5.10 6.62 -7.04
CA ILE A 29 4.34 5.46 -7.50
C ILE A 29 2.94 5.50 -6.92
N ASP A 30 2.83 5.66 -5.60
CA ASP A 30 1.58 5.69 -4.86
C ASP A 30 1.63 6.73 -3.75
N ILE A 31 0.46 7.09 -3.22
CA ILE A 31 0.33 7.99 -2.08
C ILE A 31 -0.87 7.59 -1.22
N TRP A 32 -0.68 7.59 0.10
CA TRP A 32 -1.75 7.38 1.06
C TRP A 32 -1.74 8.43 2.18
N GLY A 33 -2.90 8.72 2.76
CA GLY A 33 -3.02 9.67 3.86
C GLY A 33 -3.10 8.98 5.22
N TRP A 34 -2.54 9.62 6.25
CA TRP A 34 -2.71 9.21 7.64
C TRP A 34 -2.82 10.44 8.54
N VAL A 35 -3.59 10.33 9.62
CA VAL A 35 -3.77 11.39 10.63
C VAL A 35 -3.40 10.82 11.98
N ASP A 36 -2.54 11.49 12.73
CA ASP A 36 -2.15 11.08 14.07
C ASP A 36 -3.22 11.43 15.12
N SER A 37 -3.02 10.96 16.35
CA SER A 37 -3.95 11.23 17.47
C SER A 37 -4.03 12.71 17.89
N SER A 38 -3.10 13.54 17.46
CA SER A 38 -3.06 14.99 17.70
C SER A 38 -3.75 15.78 16.58
N GLY A 39 -4.15 15.11 15.48
CA GLY A 39 -4.76 15.73 14.32
C GLY A 39 -3.75 16.23 13.29
N ASN A 40 -2.46 15.88 13.40
CA ASN A 40 -1.49 16.18 12.36
C ASN A 40 -1.71 15.23 11.15
N GLU A 41 -1.62 15.80 9.96
CA GLU A 41 -1.86 15.10 8.69
C GLU A 41 -0.55 14.72 8.00
N PHE A 42 -0.47 13.50 7.51
CA PHE A 42 0.72 12.99 6.83
C PHE A 42 0.37 12.38 5.48
N ALA A 43 1.23 12.61 4.50
CA ALA A 43 1.27 11.89 3.25
C ALA A 43 2.37 10.82 3.31
N ILE A 44 1.99 9.57 3.03
CA ILE A 44 2.92 8.44 2.91
C ILE A 44 3.11 8.21 1.42
N VAL A 45 4.31 8.49 0.91
CA VAL A 45 4.62 8.51 -0.52
C VAL A 45 5.46 7.30 -0.88
N GLY A 46 4.92 6.41 -1.70
CA GLY A 46 5.65 5.31 -2.30
C GLY A 46 6.53 5.81 -3.44
N LEU A 47 7.81 5.56 -3.34
CA LEU A 47 8.83 5.90 -4.33
C LEU A 47 9.46 4.63 -4.89
N ARG A 48 10.15 4.73 -6.03
CA ARG A 48 10.82 3.55 -6.63
C ARG A 48 11.86 2.91 -5.73
N ASP A 49 12.51 3.68 -4.89
CA ASP A 49 13.63 3.29 -4.03
C ASP A 49 13.29 3.30 -2.53
N GLY A 50 12.00 3.48 -2.18
CA GLY A 50 11.59 3.46 -0.79
C GLY A 50 10.23 4.09 -0.51
N VAL A 51 10.05 4.52 0.72
CA VAL A 51 8.83 5.18 1.21
C VAL A 51 9.21 6.44 1.99
N SER A 52 8.61 7.56 1.64
CA SER A 52 8.74 8.84 2.34
C SER A 52 7.48 9.14 3.16
N VAL A 53 7.64 9.63 4.37
CA VAL A 53 6.55 10.15 5.21
C VAL A 53 6.71 11.65 5.37
N VAL A 54 5.71 12.38 4.92
CA VAL A 54 5.71 13.85 4.84
C VAL A 54 4.60 14.40 5.73
N ASP A 55 4.94 15.32 6.63
CA ASP A 55 3.98 16.11 7.37
C ASP A 55 3.37 17.17 6.43
N VAL A 56 2.06 17.12 6.25
CA VAL A 56 1.27 18.02 5.41
C VAL A 56 0.24 18.78 6.20
N THR A 57 0.38 18.83 7.53
CA THR A 57 -0.51 19.56 8.45
C THR A 57 -0.59 21.04 8.07
N ASP A 58 0.52 21.66 7.68
CA ASP A 58 0.55 22.89 6.92
C ASP A 58 0.85 22.58 5.44
N PRO A 59 -0.16 22.49 4.58
CA PRO A 59 0.06 22.10 3.19
C PRO A 59 0.85 23.13 2.37
N SER A 60 1.04 24.35 2.90
CA SER A 60 1.90 25.36 2.26
C SER A 60 3.38 25.16 2.57
N ASN A 61 3.70 24.33 3.55
CA ASN A 61 5.07 24.05 3.98
C ASN A 61 5.22 22.56 4.34
N PRO A 62 5.07 21.63 3.38
CA PRO A 62 5.22 20.20 3.64
C PRO A 62 6.64 19.87 4.08
N ASP A 63 6.78 18.97 5.08
CA ASP A 63 8.05 18.62 5.71
C ASP A 63 8.27 17.09 5.71
N GLU A 64 9.28 16.61 4.99
CA GLU A 64 9.65 15.19 5.02
C GLU A 64 10.20 14.82 6.41
N LYS A 65 9.48 13.97 7.12
CA LYS A 65 9.86 13.50 8.45
C LYS A 65 10.95 12.45 8.40
N PHE A 66 10.79 11.47 7.48
CA PHE A 66 11.76 10.43 7.26
C PHE A 66 11.56 9.75 5.90
N PHE A 67 12.61 9.06 5.46
CA PHE A 67 12.62 8.20 4.29
C PHE A 67 13.16 6.81 4.69
N ILE A 68 12.42 5.76 4.34
CA ILE A 68 12.84 4.37 4.47
C ILE A 68 13.28 3.88 3.10
N ALA A 69 14.59 3.64 2.93
CA ALA A 69 15.11 3.03 1.72
C ALA A 69 14.66 1.57 1.63
N ASP A 70 14.22 1.15 0.45
CA ASP A 70 13.74 -0.19 0.19
C ASP A 70 14.19 -0.65 -1.20
N ILE A 71 13.98 -1.94 -1.52
CA ILE A 71 14.32 -2.51 -2.82
C ILE A 71 13.67 -1.71 -3.95
N TYR A 72 14.42 -1.51 -5.04
CA TYR A 72 13.89 -0.81 -6.21
C TYR A 72 12.69 -1.56 -6.79
N SER A 73 11.57 -0.88 -6.92
CA SER A 73 10.35 -1.39 -7.55
C SER A 73 9.69 -0.29 -8.38
N VAL A 74 9.03 -0.69 -9.46
CA VAL A 74 8.18 0.21 -10.26
C VAL A 74 6.73 0.19 -9.79
N TRP A 75 6.45 -0.62 -8.76
CA TRP A 75 5.12 -0.78 -8.20
C TRP A 75 5.15 -0.87 -6.68
N ARG A 76 4.38 0.00 -6.02
CA ARG A 76 4.06 -0.04 -4.59
C ARG A 76 2.61 0.36 -4.41
N ASP A 77 1.96 -0.20 -3.41
CA ASP A 77 0.66 0.27 -2.93
C ASP A 77 0.68 0.38 -1.41
N ILE A 78 0.00 1.40 -0.86
CA ILE A 78 0.11 1.80 0.54
C ILE A 78 -1.28 1.93 1.14
N LYS A 79 -1.49 1.31 2.31
CA LYS A 79 -2.66 1.54 3.15
C LYS A 79 -2.24 1.65 4.62
N THR A 80 -3.10 2.21 5.44
CA THR A 80 -2.85 2.34 6.87
C THR A 80 -3.92 1.61 7.70
N TRP A 81 -3.49 1.08 8.85
CA TRP A 81 -4.36 0.56 9.88
C TRP A 81 -3.82 0.96 11.25
N ASN A 82 -4.65 1.61 12.07
CA ASN A 82 -4.21 2.23 13.33
C ASN A 82 -3.01 3.18 13.06
N ASN A 83 -1.90 2.95 13.74
CA ASN A 83 -0.68 3.74 13.60
C ASN A 83 0.40 3.02 12.77
N TYR A 84 0.01 2.17 11.83
CA TYR A 84 0.93 1.44 10.96
C TYR A 84 0.58 1.66 9.50
N ALA A 85 1.61 1.85 8.67
CA ALA A 85 1.50 1.77 7.22
C ALA A 85 1.92 0.37 6.75
N TYR A 86 1.19 -0.16 5.78
CA TYR A 86 1.46 -1.42 5.09
C TYR A 86 1.72 -1.12 3.63
N VAL A 87 2.85 -1.60 3.14
CA VAL A 87 3.30 -1.33 1.78
C VAL A 87 3.57 -2.64 1.07
N THR A 88 2.90 -2.87 -0.05
CA THR A 88 3.22 -3.95 -0.98
C THR A 88 4.22 -3.48 -2.03
N THR A 89 4.93 -4.42 -2.62
CA THR A 89 5.82 -4.20 -3.75
C THR A 89 5.88 -5.46 -4.63
N GLU A 90 6.10 -5.28 -5.92
CA GLU A 90 6.36 -6.40 -6.84
C GLU A 90 7.81 -6.91 -6.77
N SER A 91 8.60 -6.44 -5.82
CA SER A 91 9.97 -6.90 -5.56
C SER A 91 10.03 -7.72 -4.28
N ASP A 92 11.01 -8.62 -4.18
CA ASP A 92 11.07 -9.72 -3.21
C ASP A 92 11.44 -9.28 -1.78
N THR A 93 10.62 -8.44 -1.15
CA THR A 93 10.81 -7.98 0.25
C THR A 93 9.66 -8.33 1.19
N GLY A 94 8.58 -8.94 0.68
CA GLY A 94 7.37 -9.17 1.45
C GLY A 94 6.55 -7.89 1.62
N ILE A 95 5.81 -7.80 2.73
CA ILE A 95 5.05 -6.60 3.09
C ILE A 95 5.89 -5.77 4.05
N LEU A 96 6.17 -4.52 3.68
CA LEU A 96 6.81 -3.55 4.57
C LEU A 96 5.75 -2.98 5.52
N ILE A 97 5.98 -3.08 6.82
CA ILE A 97 5.15 -2.51 7.88
C ILE A 97 5.95 -1.41 8.59
N ILE A 98 5.40 -0.21 8.67
CA ILE A 98 6.07 0.97 9.24
C ILE A 98 5.30 1.42 10.47
N ASP A 99 5.97 1.61 11.61
CA ASP A 99 5.36 2.24 12.79
C ASP A 99 5.35 3.77 12.62
N LEU A 100 4.15 4.33 12.43
CA LEU A 100 3.94 5.76 12.26
C LEU A 100 3.97 6.56 13.58
N ASN A 101 4.08 5.91 14.74
CA ASN A 101 4.38 6.63 15.99
C ASN A 101 5.87 6.99 16.09
N ASP A 102 6.73 6.29 15.37
CA ASP A 102 8.17 6.58 15.31
C ASP A 102 8.51 7.49 14.13
N MET A 103 8.40 8.79 14.35
CA MET A 103 8.73 9.81 13.34
C MET A 103 10.22 9.93 13.04
N THR A 104 11.06 9.03 13.57
CA THR A 104 12.46 8.91 13.14
C THR A 104 12.64 7.93 11.97
N GLY A 105 11.60 7.13 11.67
CA GLY A 105 11.64 6.11 10.62
C GLY A 105 12.55 4.91 10.95
N SER A 106 12.89 4.71 12.23
CA SER A 106 13.78 3.63 12.65
C SER A 106 13.05 2.31 12.90
N THR A 107 11.73 2.35 13.02
CA THR A 107 10.90 1.20 13.42
C THR A 107 10.04 0.73 12.25
N TYR A 108 10.49 -0.33 11.59
CA TYR A 108 9.78 -0.98 10.50
C TYR A 108 10.18 -2.46 10.37
N TRP A 109 9.36 -3.23 9.66
CA TRP A 109 9.56 -4.67 9.45
C TRP A 109 9.25 -5.05 8.00
N HIS A 110 10.01 -6.00 7.45
CA HIS A 110 9.63 -6.72 6.23
C HIS A 110 9.09 -8.09 6.65
N VAL A 111 7.81 -8.32 6.42
CA VAL A 111 7.11 -9.54 6.82
C VAL A 111 6.80 -10.37 5.59
N LYS A 112 7.27 -11.63 5.59
CA LYS A 112 7.09 -12.58 4.48
C LYS A 112 6.25 -13.78 4.88
N ASP A 113 6.28 -14.16 6.15
CA ASP A 113 5.63 -15.36 6.67
C ASP A 113 4.42 -15.00 7.54
N PHE A 114 3.25 -15.47 7.16
CA PHE A 114 1.99 -15.21 7.82
C PHE A 114 1.42 -16.53 8.36
N ILE A 115 1.32 -16.62 9.68
CA ILE A 115 0.91 -17.85 10.39
C ILE A 115 -0.61 -17.83 10.57
N SER A 116 -1.27 -18.95 10.31
CA SER A 116 -2.72 -19.10 10.53
C SER A 116 -3.08 -19.22 12.02
N TYR A 117 -4.34 -18.99 12.37
CA TYR A 117 -4.83 -19.05 13.75
C TYR A 117 -4.57 -20.41 14.43
N ASN A 118 -4.61 -21.50 13.66
CA ASN A 118 -4.38 -22.84 14.21
C ASN A 118 -2.88 -23.21 14.29
N LEU A 119 -1.97 -22.32 13.92
CA LEU A 119 -0.52 -22.49 13.88
C LEU A 119 -0.02 -23.66 13.01
N ASN A 120 -0.89 -24.23 12.18
CA ASN A 120 -0.57 -25.41 11.36
C ASN A 120 -0.24 -25.04 9.91
N ASP A 121 -0.49 -23.80 9.54
CA ASP A 121 -0.27 -23.32 8.18
C ASP A 121 0.48 -21.99 8.21
N THR A 122 1.46 -21.87 7.34
CA THR A 122 2.26 -20.65 7.15
C THR A 122 2.25 -20.28 5.68
N LEU A 123 1.71 -19.12 5.38
CA LEU A 123 1.72 -18.56 4.05
C LEU A 123 2.98 -17.71 3.87
N HIS A 124 3.77 -17.98 2.84
CA HIS A 124 4.93 -17.19 2.45
C HIS A 124 4.59 -16.27 1.27
N ILE A 125 4.94 -14.98 1.37
CA ILE A 125 4.75 -13.96 0.31
C ILE A 125 6.07 -13.19 0.16
N GLU A 126 6.65 -13.22 -1.02
CA GLU A 126 7.83 -12.39 -1.35
C GLU A 126 7.46 -11.07 -1.99
N ALA A 127 6.42 -11.04 -2.81
CA ALA A 127 5.95 -9.86 -3.52
C ALA A 127 4.42 -9.85 -3.63
N ALA A 128 3.83 -8.67 -3.72
CA ALA A 128 2.41 -8.49 -3.98
C ALA A 128 2.15 -7.21 -4.78
N HIS A 129 1.10 -7.21 -5.61
CA HIS A 129 0.79 -6.10 -6.50
C HIS A 129 0.07 -4.97 -5.76
N ASN A 130 -0.99 -5.29 -5.01
CA ASN A 130 -1.88 -4.29 -4.41
C ASN A 130 -2.39 -4.76 -3.05
N LEU A 131 -2.91 -3.87 -2.22
CA LEU A 131 -3.60 -4.20 -0.98
C LEU A 131 -4.78 -3.26 -0.71
N PHE A 132 -5.76 -3.78 0.01
CA PHE A 132 -6.85 -3.02 0.58
C PHE A 132 -7.01 -3.37 2.05
N ILE A 133 -7.22 -2.38 2.93
CA ILE A 133 -7.52 -2.63 4.34
C ILE A 133 -8.94 -2.15 4.62
N TYR A 134 -9.79 -3.08 5.07
CA TYR A 134 -11.17 -2.79 5.40
C TYR A 134 -11.28 -2.25 6.83
N GLU A 135 -12.32 -1.48 7.10
CA GLU A 135 -12.53 -0.78 8.38
C GLU A 135 -12.67 -1.71 9.61
N ASN A 136 -12.84 -3.01 9.39
CA ASN A 136 -12.85 -4.03 10.45
C ASN A 136 -11.46 -4.61 10.78
N GLY A 137 -10.39 -4.11 10.16
CA GLY A 137 -9.01 -4.53 10.41
C GLY A 137 -8.54 -5.77 9.64
N TYR A 138 -9.27 -6.18 8.61
CA TYR A 138 -8.80 -7.19 7.67
C TYR A 138 -8.11 -6.55 6.46
N ALA A 139 -6.90 -7.03 6.16
CA ALA A 139 -6.16 -6.65 4.95
C ALA A 139 -6.36 -7.71 3.86
N TYR A 140 -6.61 -7.24 2.66
CA TYR A 140 -6.75 -8.05 1.45
C TYR A 140 -5.57 -7.77 0.55
N ILE A 141 -4.73 -8.79 0.33
CA ILE A 141 -3.52 -8.69 -0.49
C ILE A 141 -3.80 -9.31 -1.85
N PHE A 142 -3.51 -8.58 -2.92
CA PHE A 142 -3.81 -8.99 -4.29
C PHE A 142 -2.54 -9.21 -5.09
N GLY A 143 -2.60 -10.18 -6.03
CA GLY A 143 -1.52 -10.46 -6.96
C GLY A 143 -0.22 -10.87 -6.30
N ALA A 144 -0.29 -11.67 -5.22
CA ALA A 144 0.90 -12.16 -4.54
C ALA A 144 1.71 -13.12 -5.41
N SER A 145 3.03 -13.11 -5.24
CA SER A 145 3.96 -13.99 -5.97
C SER A 145 5.19 -14.36 -5.12
N ASN A 146 5.81 -15.47 -5.48
CA ASN A 146 7.08 -15.94 -4.93
C ASN A 146 8.06 -16.28 -6.04
N PRO A 147 9.38 -16.13 -5.82
CA PRO A 147 10.39 -16.54 -6.77
C PRO A 147 10.48 -18.07 -6.90
N PRO A 148 11.14 -18.60 -7.94
CA PRO A 148 11.38 -20.02 -8.09
C PRO A 148 12.03 -20.65 -6.86
N GLY A 149 11.49 -21.79 -6.40
CA GLY A 149 11.96 -22.50 -5.21
C GLY A 149 11.00 -22.41 -4.01
N TYR A 150 10.07 -21.47 -4.02
CA TYR A 150 8.97 -21.38 -3.07
C TYR A 150 7.66 -21.87 -3.69
N ALA A 151 6.72 -22.30 -2.84
CA ALA A 151 5.35 -22.57 -3.30
C ALA A 151 4.74 -21.26 -3.83
N ALA A 152 4.01 -21.34 -4.95
CA ALA A 152 3.28 -20.19 -5.46
C ALA A 152 2.17 -19.81 -4.45
N PRO A 153 2.11 -18.56 -3.98
CA PRO A 153 1.04 -18.12 -3.11
C PRO A 153 -0.26 -17.96 -3.91
N PRO A 154 -1.42 -17.85 -3.23
CA PRO A 154 -2.63 -17.41 -3.88
C PRO A 154 -2.43 -16.02 -4.53
N ASN A 155 -2.74 -15.88 -5.81
CA ASN A 155 -2.59 -14.61 -6.53
C ASN A 155 -3.92 -13.89 -6.80
N GLY A 156 -5.01 -14.41 -6.24
CA GLY A 156 -6.30 -13.72 -6.13
C GLY A 156 -6.30 -12.77 -4.94
N ALA A 157 -7.07 -13.12 -3.90
CA ALA A 157 -7.08 -12.38 -2.62
C ALA A 157 -6.54 -13.25 -1.51
N ILE A 158 -5.60 -12.73 -0.72
CA ILE A 158 -5.15 -13.28 0.55
C ILE A 158 -5.71 -12.39 1.65
N ILE A 159 -6.27 -12.98 2.70
CA ILE A 159 -6.90 -12.26 3.80
C ILE A 159 -6.02 -12.39 5.04
N LEU A 160 -5.63 -11.25 5.60
CA LEU A 160 -4.83 -11.15 6.82
C LEU A 160 -5.62 -10.38 7.89
N ASP A 161 -5.62 -10.88 9.13
CA ASP A 161 -6.16 -10.16 10.28
C ASP A 161 -5.06 -9.33 10.96
N LEU A 162 -5.27 -8.02 11.02
CA LEU A 162 -4.39 -7.04 11.65
C LEU A 162 -4.76 -6.74 13.12
N ASN A 163 -5.93 -7.22 13.59
CA ASN A 163 -6.43 -6.87 14.92
C ASN A 163 -5.64 -7.56 16.04
N ALA A 164 -5.22 -8.80 15.82
CA ALA A 164 -4.47 -9.57 16.80
C ALA A 164 -3.05 -9.02 16.97
N SER A 165 -2.41 -8.61 15.88
CA SER A 165 -1.09 -7.99 15.87
C SER A 165 -0.87 -7.22 14.58
N SER A 166 -0.62 -5.92 14.69
CA SER A 166 -0.34 -5.07 13.53
C SER A 166 0.99 -5.40 12.85
N ILE A 167 1.98 -5.93 13.59
CA ILE A 167 3.31 -6.24 13.05
C ILE A 167 3.52 -7.72 12.70
N ASN A 168 2.59 -8.58 13.13
CA ASN A 168 2.56 -10.00 12.77
C ASN A 168 1.12 -10.38 12.40
N PRO A 169 0.62 -9.93 11.25
CA PRO A 169 -0.73 -10.23 10.80
C PRO A 169 -0.98 -11.72 10.70
N THR A 170 -2.17 -12.16 11.08
CA THR A 170 -2.55 -13.57 11.04
C THR A 170 -3.18 -13.91 9.69
N TYR A 171 -2.73 -14.99 9.06
CA TYR A 171 -3.36 -15.52 7.85
C TYR A 171 -4.72 -16.13 8.17
N VAL A 172 -5.76 -15.64 7.51
CA VAL A 172 -7.16 -16.06 7.71
C VAL A 172 -7.60 -17.01 6.62
N GLY A 173 -7.37 -16.65 5.36
CA GLY A 173 -7.83 -17.43 4.22
C GLY A 173 -7.49 -16.75 2.91
N ASN A 174 -7.97 -17.33 1.82
CA ASN A 174 -7.77 -16.79 0.48
C ASN A 174 -8.89 -17.18 -0.50
N TRP A 175 -9.02 -16.39 -1.56
CA TRP A 175 -9.74 -16.74 -2.78
C TRP A 175 -8.76 -16.75 -3.94
N ASN A 176 -8.64 -17.86 -4.67
CA ASN A 176 -7.58 -18.09 -5.65
C ASN A 176 -8.08 -18.60 -7.01
N SER A 177 -9.33 -18.28 -7.38
CA SER A 177 -9.87 -18.73 -8.69
C SER A 177 -9.30 -17.94 -9.86
N HIS A 178 -8.95 -16.66 -9.66
CA HIS A 178 -8.41 -15.76 -10.68
C HIS A 178 -7.42 -14.79 -10.05
N TYR A 179 -6.47 -14.31 -10.85
CA TYR A 179 -5.62 -13.19 -10.47
C TYR A 179 -6.46 -11.93 -10.25
N ILE A 180 -6.27 -11.28 -9.11
CA ILE A 180 -6.85 -9.98 -8.81
C ILE A 180 -5.76 -8.93 -8.91
N HIS A 181 -5.97 -7.94 -9.77
CA HIS A 181 -5.06 -6.82 -9.94
C HIS A 181 -5.30 -5.75 -8.86
N ASP A 182 -6.57 -5.45 -8.59
CA ASP A 182 -7.01 -4.44 -7.64
C ASP A 182 -8.38 -4.82 -7.08
N GLY A 183 -8.69 -4.36 -5.87
CA GLY A 183 -9.96 -4.65 -5.25
C GLY A 183 -10.24 -3.79 -4.02
N MET A 184 -11.49 -3.78 -3.62
CA MET A 184 -11.94 -3.15 -2.39
C MET A 184 -13.04 -3.97 -1.74
N VAL A 185 -13.16 -3.88 -0.43
CA VAL A 185 -14.25 -4.52 0.33
C VAL A 185 -15.23 -3.48 0.80
N ARG A 186 -16.51 -3.78 0.64
CA ARG A 186 -17.59 -2.98 1.19
C ARG A 186 -18.79 -3.88 1.51
N ASN A 187 -19.33 -3.77 2.73
CA ASN A 187 -20.45 -4.57 3.21
C ASN A 187 -20.22 -6.07 2.95
N ASP A 188 -19.10 -6.59 3.45
CA ASP A 188 -18.69 -7.99 3.35
C ASP A 188 -18.63 -8.55 1.92
N THR A 189 -18.53 -7.66 0.94
CA THR A 189 -18.35 -8.02 -0.46
C THR A 189 -17.03 -7.47 -0.98
N LEU A 190 -16.15 -8.35 -1.45
CA LEU A 190 -14.94 -7.98 -2.18
C LEU A 190 -15.31 -7.72 -3.65
N TRP A 191 -15.04 -6.52 -4.09
CA TRP A 191 -15.15 -6.07 -5.49
C TRP A 191 -13.77 -6.21 -6.11
N ALA A 192 -13.60 -7.17 -7.00
CA ALA A 192 -12.30 -7.57 -7.52
C ALA A 192 -12.18 -7.30 -9.02
N ALA A 193 -11.10 -6.61 -9.40
CA ALA A 193 -10.74 -6.36 -10.80
C ALA A 193 -9.77 -7.43 -11.31
N CYS A 194 -10.25 -8.32 -12.17
CA CYS A 194 -9.48 -9.41 -12.77
C CYS A 194 -9.05 -9.04 -14.20
N VAL A 195 -8.03 -8.19 -14.32
CA VAL A 195 -7.64 -7.53 -15.58
C VAL A 195 -7.32 -8.49 -16.72
N TYR A 196 -6.69 -9.64 -16.43
CA TYR A 196 -6.35 -10.63 -17.47
C TYR A 196 -7.57 -11.37 -18.04
N TYR A 197 -8.71 -11.28 -17.36
CA TYR A 197 -9.97 -11.90 -17.78
C TYR A 197 -10.97 -10.87 -18.31
N GLY A 198 -10.66 -9.57 -18.20
CA GLY A 198 -11.57 -8.49 -18.56
C GLY A 198 -12.86 -8.51 -17.76
N SER A 199 -12.81 -8.94 -16.49
CA SER A 199 -13.97 -9.21 -15.64
C SER A 199 -13.83 -8.56 -14.28
N ALA A 200 -14.97 -8.21 -13.67
CA ALA A 200 -15.08 -7.89 -12.26
C ALA A 200 -15.83 -9.03 -11.55
N PHE A 201 -15.32 -9.40 -10.37
CA PHE A 201 -15.97 -10.39 -9.51
C PHE A 201 -16.47 -9.73 -8.24
N PHE A 202 -17.56 -10.24 -7.72
CA PHE A 202 -18.16 -9.86 -6.44
C PHE A 202 -18.14 -11.10 -5.56
N ILE A 203 -17.30 -11.09 -4.54
CA ILE A 203 -16.98 -12.25 -3.72
C ILE A 203 -17.48 -11.97 -2.32
N ASP A 204 -18.29 -12.87 -1.76
CA ASP A 204 -18.70 -12.81 -0.36
C ASP A 204 -17.51 -13.12 0.53
N VAL A 205 -17.24 -12.24 1.49
CA VAL A 205 -16.14 -12.32 2.47
C VAL A 205 -16.68 -12.15 3.91
N SER A 206 -17.96 -12.53 4.12
CA SER A 206 -18.63 -12.39 5.42
C SER A 206 -18.24 -13.44 6.45
N ASP A 207 -17.56 -14.53 6.07
CA ASP A 207 -17.20 -15.68 6.92
C ASP A 207 -15.70 -15.71 7.27
#